data_defea86cf78f90eed19ab11024789910
#
_entry.id   defea86cf78f90eed19ab11024789910
#
_cell.length_a   1.000
_cell.length_b   1.000
_cell.length_c   1.000
_cell.angle_alpha   90.00
_cell.angle_beta   90.00
_cell.angle_gamma   90.00
#
_symmetry.space_group_name_H-M   'P 1'
#
loop_
_entity.id
_entity.type
_entity.pdbx_description
1 polymer ?
#
loop_
_entity_poly.entity_id
_entity_poly.type
_entity_poly.pdbx_seq_one_letter_code
_entity_poly.pdbx_strand_id
1 'polypeptide(L)'
;PGVQARTFHSAALRQLRYFWPQVAGDMPWQLLDDKKFRVVAQAVRRVGLDTSKETIRDVMGEIEWAKATLAGADQYQVALREHGRTAPLSAEKIVDCYRAYEDIKTTPDGLLLDFDDLLIHTAGAMENSRAVAEEFRNQYRCFVVDEYQDVTPLQQRVLNAWLGDRDNLTVVGDANQTIYSFTGATPQYLMNFSRDYPEATVVRLQRDYRSTPQVVELANNVIGRAQGRIAGSRLKLIGQRQDGPE
;
A
#
# COMPACT_ATOMS: atom_id res chain seq x y z
N PRO A 1 -2.53 -27.94 -1.24
CA PRO A 1 -2.43 -26.54 -0.87
C PRO A 1 -3.44 -25.75 -1.68
N GLY A 2 -4.44 -25.16 -1.01
CA GLY A 2 -5.48 -24.36 -1.67
C GLY A 2 -5.04 -22.92 -1.91
N VAL A 3 -5.79 -22.20 -2.75
CA VAL A 3 -5.63 -20.76 -2.94
C VAL A 3 -5.85 -20.04 -1.61
N GLN A 4 -4.98 -19.07 -1.31
CA GLN A 4 -5.11 -18.23 -0.12
C GLN A 4 -5.46 -16.80 -0.54
N ALA A 5 -6.67 -16.35 -0.23
CA ALA A 5 -7.09 -14.97 -0.40
C ALA A 5 -6.77 -14.19 0.90
N ARG A 6 -5.94 -13.14 0.78
CA ARG A 6 -5.49 -12.33 1.91
C ARG A 6 -5.19 -10.90 1.45
N THR A 7 -5.30 -9.94 2.38
CA THR A 7 -4.70 -8.62 2.16
C THR A 7 -3.18 -8.69 2.29
N PHE A 8 -2.45 -7.72 1.72
CA PHE A 8 -0.99 -7.62 1.88
C PHE A 8 -0.57 -7.70 3.35
N HIS A 9 -1.22 -6.92 4.21
CA HIS A 9 -0.91 -6.88 5.65
C HIS A 9 -1.15 -8.22 6.35
N SER A 10 -2.25 -8.91 6.06
CA SER A 10 -2.54 -10.19 6.69
C SER A 10 -1.60 -11.31 6.22
N ALA A 11 -1.16 -11.25 4.97
CA ALA A 11 -0.15 -12.14 4.43
C ALA A 11 1.22 -11.87 5.07
N ALA A 12 1.63 -10.60 5.12
CA ALA A 12 2.87 -10.17 5.74
C ALA A 12 2.94 -10.54 7.23
N LEU A 13 1.89 -10.28 7.99
CA LEU A 13 1.82 -10.65 9.41
C LEU A 13 2.07 -12.14 9.63
N ARG A 14 1.42 -13.00 8.82
CA ARG A 14 1.59 -14.45 8.92
C ARG A 14 3.02 -14.88 8.61
N GLN A 15 3.61 -14.33 7.55
CA GLN A 15 4.97 -14.61 7.13
C GLN A 15 5.97 -14.13 8.16
N LEU A 16 5.81 -12.91 8.63
CA LEU A 16 6.72 -12.33 9.61
C LEU A 16 6.74 -13.14 10.90
N ARG A 17 5.57 -13.62 11.39
CA ARG A 17 5.51 -14.51 12.55
C ARG A 17 6.27 -15.82 12.32
N TYR A 18 6.22 -16.35 11.12
CA TYR A 18 6.90 -17.60 10.79
C TYR A 18 8.40 -17.42 10.64
N PHE A 19 8.84 -16.37 9.94
CA PHE A 19 10.25 -16.15 9.64
C PHE A 19 11.00 -15.30 10.69
N TRP A 20 10.31 -14.70 11.64
CA TRP A 20 10.92 -13.80 12.61
C TRP A 20 12.11 -14.42 13.35
N PRO A 21 12.04 -15.67 13.86
CA PRO A 21 13.19 -16.31 14.51
C PRO A 21 14.42 -16.43 13.62
N GLN A 22 14.23 -16.54 12.31
CA GLN A 22 15.32 -16.68 11.34
C GLN A 22 16.00 -15.33 11.01
N VAL A 23 15.27 -14.21 11.11
CA VAL A 23 15.76 -12.88 10.69
C VAL A 23 16.09 -11.97 11.86
N ALA A 24 15.45 -12.13 13.00
CA ALA A 24 15.60 -11.28 14.18
C ALA A 24 15.91 -12.06 15.46
N GLY A 25 16.06 -13.40 15.37
CA GLY A 25 16.32 -14.25 16.54
C GLY A 25 15.19 -14.17 17.57
N ASP A 26 15.59 -14.14 18.84
CA ASP A 26 14.65 -14.12 19.96
C ASP A 26 14.13 -12.72 20.31
N MET A 27 14.34 -11.72 19.42
CA MET A 27 13.85 -10.36 19.69
C MET A 27 12.32 -10.33 19.78
N PRO A 28 11.73 -9.97 20.91
CA PRO A 28 10.29 -9.89 21.05
C PRO A 28 9.72 -8.75 20.20
N TRP A 29 8.50 -8.94 19.71
CA TRP A 29 7.76 -7.87 19.08
C TRP A 29 6.26 -8.00 19.33
N GLN A 30 5.57 -6.88 19.27
CA GLN A 30 4.12 -6.80 19.42
C GLN A 30 3.54 -5.93 18.32
N LEU A 31 2.35 -6.29 17.84
CA LEU A 31 1.61 -5.44 16.91
C LEU A 31 1.07 -4.22 17.66
N LEU A 32 1.37 -3.05 17.12
CA LEU A 32 0.84 -1.77 17.57
C LEU A 32 -0.51 -1.54 16.89
N ASP A 33 -1.56 -2.14 17.42
CA ASP A 33 -2.91 -2.06 16.90
C ASP A 33 -3.63 -0.82 17.46
N ASP A 34 -4.54 -0.99 18.38
CA ASP A 34 -5.33 0.10 19.00
C ASP A 34 -4.48 1.15 19.73
N LYS A 35 -3.22 0.85 20.01
CA LYS A 35 -2.29 1.73 20.74
C LYS A 35 -1.59 2.75 19.84
N LYS A 36 -1.68 2.64 18.51
CA LYS A 36 -0.96 3.52 17.56
C LYS A 36 -1.23 5.00 17.84
N PHE A 37 -2.51 5.38 17.98
CA PHE A 37 -2.90 6.75 18.28
C PHE A 37 -2.21 7.29 19.56
N ARG A 38 -2.08 6.46 20.59
CA ARG A 38 -1.42 6.84 21.86
C ARG A 38 0.08 7.05 21.65
N VAL A 39 0.73 6.19 20.88
CA VAL A 39 2.18 6.31 20.59
C VAL A 39 2.46 7.56 19.76
N VAL A 40 1.63 7.85 18.75
CA VAL A 40 1.73 9.10 17.97
C VAL A 40 1.49 10.31 18.88
N ALA A 41 0.50 10.27 19.79
CA ALA A 41 0.28 11.35 20.75
C ALA A 41 1.48 11.60 21.67
N GLN A 42 2.22 10.55 22.07
CA GLN A 42 3.46 10.70 22.82
C GLN A 42 4.56 11.36 21.98
N ALA A 43 4.69 10.97 20.70
CA ALA A 43 5.66 11.60 19.79
C ALA A 43 5.35 13.10 19.57
N VAL A 44 4.09 13.43 19.30
CA VAL A 44 3.61 14.82 19.14
C VAL A 44 3.92 15.65 20.39
N ARG A 45 3.65 15.11 21.58
CA ARG A 45 3.97 15.76 22.86
C ARG A 45 5.48 15.96 23.06
N ARG A 46 6.30 14.95 22.71
CA ARG A 46 7.76 15.00 22.82
C ARG A 46 8.37 16.12 21.96
N VAL A 47 7.76 16.40 20.82
CA VAL A 47 8.17 17.48 19.90
C VAL A 47 7.61 18.85 20.31
N GLY A 48 6.71 18.90 21.31
CA GLY A 48 6.13 20.15 21.82
C GLY A 48 5.01 20.71 20.93
N LEU A 49 4.34 19.87 20.15
CA LEU A 49 3.16 20.26 19.39
C LEU A 49 1.89 20.12 20.25
N ASP A 50 0.83 20.79 19.80
CA ASP A 50 -0.51 20.60 20.38
C ASP A 50 -0.98 19.16 20.22
N THR A 51 -1.51 18.59 21.29
CA THR A 51 -1.98 17.20 21.35
C THR A 51 -3.48 17.06 21.09
N SER A 52 -4.05 17.96 20.29
CA SER A 52 -5.42 17.82 19.78
C SER A 52 -5.57 16.54 18.96
N LYS A 53 -6.79 16.02 18.90
CA LYS A 53 -7.07 14.82 18.08
C LYS A 53 -6.78 15.06 16.60
N GLU A 54 -6.95 16.28 16.14
CA GLU A 54 -6.68 16.69 14.76
C GLU A 54 -5.17 16.60 14.47
N THR A 55 -4.35 17.29 15.25
CA THR A 55 -2.89 17.26 15.10
C THR A 55 -2.33 15.83 15.15
N ILE A 56 -2.83 14.99 16.07
CA ILE A 56 -2.38 13.59 16.18
C ILE A 56 -2.75 12.80 14.93
N ARG A 57 -3.97 13.00 14.37
CA ARG A 57 -4.41 12.32 13.14
C ARG A 57 -3.60 12.79 11.93
N ASP A 58 -3.32 14.07 11.83
CA ASP A 58 -2.52 14.64 10.76
C ASP A 58 -1.11 14.05 10.77
N VAL A 59 -0.43 14.06 11.91
CA VAL A 59 0.90 13.45 12.06
C VAL A 59 0.85 11.94 11.76
N MET A 60 -0.16 11.23 12.25
CA MET A 60 -0.32 9.80 11.98
C MET A 60 -0.49 9.52 10.50
N GLY A 61 -1.35 10.28 9.81
CA GLY A 61 -1.57 10.14 8.38
C GLY A 61 -0.33 10.45 7.55
N GLU A 62 0.48 11.44 7.97
CA GLU A 62 1.74 11.76 7.27
C GLU A 62 2.81 10.68 7.47
N ILE A 63 2.91 10.08 8.66
CA ILE A 63 3.82 8.96 8.90
C ILE A 63 3.40 7.74 8.06
N GLU A 64 2.11 7.42 8.02
CA GLU A 64 1.55 6.33 7.21
C GLU A 64 1.82 6.56 5.72
N TRP A 65 1.55 7.75 5.22
CA TRP A 65 1.83 8.12 3.85
C TRP A 65 3.32 8.01 3.51
N ALA A 66 4.19 8.49 4.38
CA ALA A 66 5.64 8.42 4.19
C ALA A 66 6.10 6.95 4.11
N LYS A 67 5.67 6.09 5.02
CA LYS A 67 5.98 4.65 4.98
C LYS A 67 5.43 4.00 3.72
N ALA A 68 4.19 4.27 3.36
CA ALA A 68 3.55 3.72 2.17
C ALA A 68 4.28 4.10 0.88
N THR A 69 4.89 5.29 0.84
CA THR A 69 5.70 5.80 -0.29
C THR A 69 7.19 5.49 -0.17
N LEU A 70 7.59 4.64 0.78
CA LEU A 70 8.99 4.25 1.04
C LEU A 70 9.88 5.40 1.51
N ALA A 71 9.31 6.48 2.04
CA ALA A 71 10.06 7.60 2.58
C ALA A 71 10.28 7.41 4.10
N GLY A 72 11.52 7.22 4.52
CA GLY A 72 11.89 7.36 5.93
C GLY A 72 11.82 8.82 6.38
N ALA A 73 11.99 9.08 7.68
CA ALA A 73 11.92 10.42 8.23
C ALA A 73 12.86 11.40 7.51
N ASP A 74 14.07 10.97 7.15
CA ASP A 74 15.06 11.81 6.48
C ASP A 74 14.73 12.11 5.01
N GLN A 75 13.92 11.26 4.37
CA GLN A 75 13.49 11.41 2.98
C GLN A 75 12.12 12.11 2.86
N TYR A 76 11.42 12.34 3.97
CA TYR A 76 10.04 12.86 3.97
C TYR A 76 9.89 14.17 3.18
N GLN A 77 10.78 15.15 3.40
CA GLN A 77 10.72 16.44 2.70
C GLN A 77 10.98 16.32 1.19
N VAL A 78 11.83 15.37 0.78
CA VAL A 78 12.07 15.08 -0.63
C VAL A 78 10.82 14.46 -1.24
N ALA A 79 10.24 13.46 -0.57
CA ALA A 79 9.03 12.78 -1.01
C ALA A 79 7.84 13.75 -1.17
N LEU A 80 7.65 14.72 -0.26
CA LEU A 80 6.63 15.76 -0.41
C LEU A 80 6.76 16.50 -1.74
N ARG A 81 7.99 16.92 -2.11
CA ARG A 81 8.23 17.65 -3.36
C ARG A 81 7.99 16.78 -4.58
N GLU A 82 8.50 15.55 -4.57
CA GLU A 82 8.36 14.60 -5.68
C GLU A 82 6.90 14.23 -5.97
N HIS A 83 6.09 14.12 -4.92
CA HIS A 83 4.67 13.79 -5.05
C HIS A 83 3.76 15.02 -5.12
N GLY A 84 4.30 16.24 -5.04
CA GLY A 84 3.51 17.47 -5.03
C GLY A 84 2.53 17.52 -3.84
N ARG A 85 2.90 16.89 -2.70
CA ARG A 85 2.06 16.84 -1.51
C ARG A 85 2.30 18.02 -0.60
N THR A 86 1.24 18.61 -0.06
CA THR A 86 1.30 19.63 0.97
C THR A 86 1.07 19.00 2.34
N ALA A 87 2.02 19.14 3.24
CA ALA A 87 1.89 18.65 4.61
C ALA A 87 0.92 19.55 5.42
N PRO A 88 0.14 18.98 6.35
CA PRO A 88 -0.79 19.74 7.20
C PRO A 88 -0.06 20.61 8.24
N LEU A 89 1.18 20.27 8.57
CA LEU A 89 2.07 20.99 9.50
C LEU A 89 3.41 21.26 8.81
N SER A 90 4.32 21.99 9.48
CA SER A 90 5.66 22.17 8.91
C SER A 90 6.34 20.80 8.74
N ALA A 91 6.99 20.62 7.59
CA ALA A 91 7.63 19.35 7.25
C ALA A 91 8.71 18.94 8.28
N GLU A 92 9.42 19.91 8.87
CA GLU A 92 10.40 19.67 9.93
C GLU A 92 9.74 19.07 11.17
N LYS A 93 8.58 19.61 11.58
CA LYS A 93 7.83 19.10 12.74
C LYS A 93 7.29 17.68 12.49
N ILE A 94 6.86 17.39 11.26
CA ILE A 94 6.47 16.02 10.89
C ILE A 94 7.67 15.08 10.98
N VAL A 95 8.83 15.46 10.47
CA VAL A 95 10.08 14.69 10.55
C VAL A 95 10.45 14.40 12.01
N ASP A 96 10.41 15.44 12.88
CA ASP A 96 10.71 15.28 14.30
C ASP A 96 9.72 14.31 14.98
N CYS A 97 8.41 14.43 14.66
CA CYS A 97 7.40 13.52 15.17
C CYS A 97 7.61 12.09 14.66
N TYR A 98 7.98 11.92 13.39
CA TYR A 98 8.23 10.61 12.81
C TYR A 98 9.42 9.92 13.50
N ARG A 99 10.53 10.64 13.67
CA ARG A 99 11.70 10.12 14.43
C ARG A 99 11.32 9.76 15.86
N ALA A 100 10.62 10.65 16.56
CA ALA A 100 10.16 10.38 17.93
C ALA A 100 9.22 9.16 18.00
N TYR A 101 8.36 8.98 17.00
CA TYR A 101 7.46 7.83 16.88
C TYR A 101 8.25 6.53 16.72
N GLU A 102 9.24 6.47 15.84
CA GLU A 102 10.08 5.28 15.65
C GLU A 102 10.92 4.97 16.89
N ASP A 103 11.45 6.00 17.57
CA ASP A 103 12.17 5.84 18.83
C ASP A 103 11.29 5.20 19.92
N ILE A 104 10.05 5.69 20.06
CA ILE A 104 9.11 5.18 21.09
C ILE A 104 8.73 3.72 20.82
N LYS A 105 8.69 3.30 19.57
CA LYS A 105 8.39 1.91 19.19
C LYS A 105 9.52 0.94 19.53
N THR A 106 10.73 1.42 19.72
CA THR A 106 11.86 0.62 20.16
C THR A 106 11.93 0.64 21.69
N THR A 107 11.56 -0.44 22.32
CA THR A 107 11.52 -0.55 23.78
C THR A 107 12.56 -1.54 24.29
N PRO A 108 12.95 -1.48 25.58
CA PRO A 108 13.82 -2.50 26.19
C PRO A 108 13.24 -3.91 26.12
N ASP A 109 11.91 -4.02 26.09
CA ASP A 109 11.18 -5.29 26.05
C ASP A 109 10.91 -5.80 24.63
N GLY A 110 11.40 -5.10 23.59
CA GLY A 110 11.23 -5.49 22.20
C GLY A 110 10.69 -4.38 21.31
N LEU A 111 10.23 -4.74 20.11
CA LEU A 111 9.73 -3.82 19.10
C LEU A 111 8.20 -3.73 19.11
N LEU A 112 7.70 -2.52 18.92
CA LEU A 112 6.30 -2.29 18.57
C LEU A 112 6.22 -2.07 17.04
N LEU A 113 5.52 -2.95 16.34
CA LEU A 113 5.38 -2.88 14.88
C LEU A 113 3.98 -2.40 14.53
N ASP A 114 3.88 -1.33 13.75
CA ASP A 114 2.62 -0.94 13.12
C ASP A 114 2.34 -1.77 11.85
N PHE A 115 1.20 -1.52 11.20
CA PHE A 115 0.84 -2.29 10.00
C PHE A 115 1.82 -2.09 8.84
N ASP A 116 2.37 -0.88 8.65
CA ASP A 116 3.36 -0.62 7.61
C ASP A 116 4.68 -1.31 7.91
N ASP A 117 5.07 -1.40 9.20
CA ASP A 117 6.26 -2.13 9.61
C ASP A 117 6.18 -3.62 9.25
N LEU A 118 4.98 -4.22 9.31
CA LEU A 118 4.81 -5.61 8.87
C LEU A 118 5.25 -5.79 7.41
N LEU A 119 4.91 -4.83 6.56
CA LEU A 119 5.29 -4.85 5.15
C LEU A 119 6.78 -4.58 4.99
N ILE A 120 7.31 -3.57 5.68
CA ILE A 120 8.73 -3.20 5.64
C ILE A 120 9.62 -4.37 6.07
N HIS A 121 9.31 -4.99 7.22
CA HIS A 121 10.08 -6.11 7.73
C HIS A 121 9.91 -7.38 6.90
N THR A 122 8.72 -7.61 6.32
CA THR A 122 8.52 -8.74 5.41
C THR A 122 9.36 -8.60 4.15
N ALA A 123 9.34 -7.44 3.51
CA ALA A 123 10.19 -7.17 2.35
C ALA A 123 11.67 -7.31 2.71
N GLY A 124 12.10 -6.67 3.81
CA GLY A 124 13.48 -6.72 4.30
C GLY A 124 13.96 -8.14 4.63
N ALA A 125 13.11 -8.97 5.25
CA ALA A 125 13.46 -10.37 5.52
C ALA A 125 13.75 -11.16 4.25
N MET A 126 12.95 -10.95 3.21
CA MET A 126 13.14 -11.64 1.93
C MET A 126 14.31 -11.08 1.10
N GLU A 127 14.54 -9.76 1.18
CA GLU A 127 15.63 -9.10 0.47
C GLU A 127 17.00 -9.45 1.09
N ASN A 128 17.07 -9.65 2.41
CA ASN A 128 18.32 -9.87 3.14
C ASN A 128 18.60 -11.34 3.49
N SER A 129 17.62 -12.24 3.33
CA SER A 129 17.78 -13.67 3.60
C SER A 129 17.36 -14.52 2.41
N ARG A 130 18.35 -15.03 1.68
CA ARG A 130 18.11 -15.95 0.55
C ARG A 130 17.32 -17.19 0.98
N ALA A 131 17.62 -17.73 2.16
CA ALA A 131 16.94 -18.92 2.67
C ALA A 131 15.44 -18.66 2.90
N VAL A 132 15.09 -17.51 3.52
CA VAL A 132 13.69 -17.08 3.72
C VAL A 132 13.00 -16.89 2.36
N ALA A 133 13.65 -16.21 1.42
CA ALA A 133 13.10 -15.97 0.10
C ALA A 133 12.84 -17.28 -0.67
N GLU A 134 13.78 -18.21 -0.67
CA GLU A 134 13.64 -19.50 -1.36
C GLU A 134 12.53 -20.36 -0.72
N GLU A 135 12.48 -20.45 0.61
CA GLU A 135 11.44 -21.20 1.32
C GLU A 135 10.05 -20.65 0.99
N PHE A 136 9.88 -19.34 1.05
CA PHE A 136 8.61 -18.69 0.71
C PHE A 136 8.22 -18.94 -0.74
N ARG A 137 9.15 -18.73 -1.69
CA ARG A 137 8.89 -18.87 -3.13
C ARG A 137 8.61 -20.31 -3.55
N ASN A 138 9.13 -21.30 -2.82
CA ASN A 138 8.79 -22.72 -3.03
C ASN A 138 7.33 -23.01 -2.63
N GLN A 139 6.82 -22.32 -1.62
CA GLN A 139 5.44 -22.50 -1.16
C GLN A 139 4.44 -21.71 -2.03
N TYR A 140 4.77 -20.46 -2.39
CA TYR A 140 3.90 -19.55 -3.14
C TYR A 140 4.46 -19.27 -4.52
N ARG A 141 3.87 -19.90 -5.54
CA ARG A 141 4.41 -19.87 -6.91
C ARG A 141 3.75 -18.84 -7.81
N CYS A 142 2.47 -18.58 -7.61
CA CYS A 142 1.67 -17.67 -8.43
C CYS A 142 0.98 -16.64 -7.54
N PHE A 143 0.87 -15.43 -8.03
CA PHE A 143 0.16 -14.34 -7.36
C PHE A 143 -0.94 -13.78 -8.23
N VAL A 144 -2.07 -13.48 -7.61
CA VAL A 144 -3.15 -12.71 -8.21
C VAL A 144 -3.40 -11.51 -7.31
N VAL A 145 -3.28 -10.31 -7.86
CA VAL A 145 -3.49 -9.06 -7.12
C VAL A 145 -4.71 -8.36 -7.69
N ASP A 146 -5.71 -8.20 -6.85
CA ASP A 146 -6.93 -7.46 -7.16
C ASP A 146 -6.77 -6.00 -6.73
N GLU A 147 -7.57 -5.09 -7.29
CA GLU A 147 -7.53 -3.64 -7.05
C GLU A 147 -6.10 -3.06 -7.22
N TYR A 148 -5.39 -3.52 -8.24
CA TYR A 148 -3.97 -3.18 -8.42
C TYR A 148 -3.70 -1.69 -8.65
N GLN A 149 -4.72 -0.90 -9.00
CA GLN A 149 -4.65 0.56 -9.08
C GLN A 149 -4.45 1.25 -7.72
N ASP A 150 -4.78 0.57 -6.62
CA ASP A 150 -4.68 1.10 -5.25
C ASP A 150 -3.45 0.57 -4.48
N VAL A 151 -2.52 -0.09 -5.17
CA VAL A 151 -1.27 -0.57 -4.56
C VAL A 151 -0.34 0.61 -4.26
N THR A 152 0.20 0.61 -3.04
CA THR A 152 1.23 1.57 -2.62
C THR A 152 2.64 1.11 -3.04
N PRO A 153 3.64 2.01 -3.13
CA PRO A 153 5.04 1.63 -3.34
C PRO A 153 5.56 0.58 -2.35
N LEU A 154 5.16 0.67 -1.08
CA LEU A 154 5.53 -0.33 -0.07
C LEU A 154 4.91 -1.70 -0.35
N GLN A 155 3.64 -1.76 -0.73
CA GLN A 155 2.99 -3.02 -1.12
C GLN A 155 3.61 -3.60 -2.38
N GLN A 156 3.95 -2.75 -3.35
CA GLN A 156 4.66 -3.18 -4.56
C GLN A 156 6.05 -3.76 -4.24
N ARG A 157 6.79 -3.15 -3.31
CA ARG A 157 8.07 -3.68 -2.83
C ARG A 157 7.91 -5.08 -2.24
N VAL A 158 6.88 -5.29 -1.42
CA VAL A 158 6.57 -6.62 -0.85
C VAL A 158 6.24 -7.62 -1.96
N LEU A 159 5.39 -7.23 -2.93
CA LEU A 159 5.04 -8.09 -4.07
C LEU A 159 6.29 -8.47 -4.87
N ASN A 160 7.18 -7.52 -5.15
CA ASN A 160 8.44 -7.78 -5.84
C ASN A 160 9.35 -8.74 -5.06
N ALA A 161 9.42 -8.58 -3.73
CA ALA A 161 10.18 -9.49 -2.87
C ALA A 161 9.60 -10.91 -2.89
N TRP A 162 8.27 -11.05 -2.87
CA TRP A 162 7.60 -12.34 -3.00
C TRP A 162 7.81 -12.98 -4.36
N LEU A 163 7.71 -12.20 -5.42
CA LEU A 163 7.83 -12.67 -6.80
C LEU A 163 9.28 -13.07 -7.13
N GLY A 164 10.25 -12.25 -6.73
CA GLY A 164 11.65 -12.39 -7.14
C GLY A 164 11.77 -12.21 -8.65
N ASP A 165 12.59 -13.03 -9.29
CA ASP A 165 12.83 -12.99 -10.74
C ASP A 165 11.73 -13.71 -11.56
N ARG A 166 10.62 -14.07 -10.94
CA ARG A 166 9.50 -14.78 -11.59
C ARG A 166 8.49 -13.79 -12.14
N ASP A 167 7.71 -14.25 -13.11
CA ASP A 167 6.65 -13.51 -13.78
C ASP A 167 5.25 -14.13 -13.59
N ASN A 168 5.11 -15.09 -12.68
CA ASN A 168 3.83 -15.76 -12.39
C ASN A 168 2.87 -14.83 -11.61
N LEU A 169 2.49 -13.74 -12.24
CA LEU A 169 1.69 -12.66 -11.69
C LEU A 169 0.49 -12.35 -12.58
N THR A 170 -0.68 -12.29 -12.00
CA THR A 170 -1.88 -11.74 -12.62
C THR A 170 -2.34 -10.54 -11.81
N VAL A 171 -2.59 -9.43 -12.48
CA VAL A 171 -3.12 -8.22 -11.83
C VAL A 171 -4.47 -7.86 -12.42
N VAL A 172 -5.37 -7.38 -11.57
CA VAL A 172 -6.70 -6.90 -11.96
C VAL A 172 -6.89 -5.52 -11.37
N GLY A 173 -7.40 -4.59 -12.17
CA GLY A 173 -7.65 -3.24 -11.68
C GLY A 173 -8.24 -2.32 -12.75
N ASP A 174 -8.68 -1.16 -12.30
CA ASP A 174 -9.14 -0.07 -13.14
C ASP A 174 -8.53 1.25 -12.66
N ALA A 175 -7.66 1.84 -13.47
CA ALA A 175 -6.98 3.08 -13.12
C ALA A 175 -7.94 4.26 -12.84
N ASN A 176 -9.17 4.20 -13.35
CA ASN A 176 -10.19 5.22 -13.08
C ASN A 176 -10.85 5.07 -11.70
N GLN A 177 -10.60 3.97 -11.01
CA GLN A 177 -11.11 3.69 -9.65
C GLN A 177 -10.06 3.94 -8.56
N THR A 178 -8.94 4.60 -8.85
CA THR A 178 -7.94 4.99 -7.86
C THR A 178 -8.50 6.04 -6.91
N ILE A 179 -8.92 5.64 -5.73
CA ILE A 179 -9.55 6.50 -4.73
C ILE A 179 -8.73 6.66 -3.45
N TYR A 180 -7.61 5.94 -3.32
CA TYR A 180 -6.73 5.95 -2.13
C TYR A 180 -5.38 6.65 -2.37
N SER A 181 -5.29 7.55 -3.34
CA SER A 181 -4.05 8.30 -3.63
C SER A 181 -3.53 9.13 -2.43
N PHE A 182 -4.44 9.59 -1.58
CA PHE A 182 -4.08 10.32 -0.35
C PHE A 182 -3.33 9.47 0.68
N THR A 183 -3.42 8.15 0.62
CA THR A 183 -2.66 7.21 1.46
C THR A 183 -1.36 6.72 0.81
N GLY A 184 -1.02 7.21 -0.38
CA GLY A 184 0.17 6.81 -1.13
C GLY A 184 -0.09 5.76 -2.22
N ALA A 185 -1.33 5.33 -2.43
CA ALA A 185 -1.69 4.45 -3.55
C ALA A 185 -1.46 5.16 -4.90
N THR A 186 -1.07 4.40 -5.92
CA THR A 186 -0.82 4.94 -7.25
C THR A 186 -1.26 3.97 -8.35
N PRO A 187 -1.96 4.43 -9.41
CA PRO A 187 -2.34 3.61 -10.55
C PRO A 187 -1.16 3.34 -11.50
N GLN A 188 0.02 3.90 -11.24
CA GLN A 188 1.15 3.84 -12.17
C GLN A 188 1.63 2.41 -12.43
N TYR A 189 1.60 1.54 -11.42
CA TYR A 189 1.97 0.13 -11.58
C TYR A 189 1.03 -0.60 -12.55
N LEU A 190 -0.28 -0.37 -12.45
CA LEU A 190 -1.26 -0.91 -13.39
C LEU A 190 -1.07 -0.32 -14.79
N MET A 191 -0.91 0.99 -14.89
CA MET A 191 -0.78 1.69 -16.18
C MET A 191 0.52 1.33 -16.91
N ASN A 192 1.59 1.04 -16.18
CA ASN A 192 2.89 0.67 -16.73
C ASN A 192 3.08 -0.85 -16.86
N PHE A 193 2.10 -1.66 -16.46
CA PHE A 193 2.25 -3.11 -16.35
C PHE A 193 2.75 -3.77 -17.64
N SER A 194 2.17 -3.42 -18.80
CA SER A 194 2.60 -3.98 -20.10
C SER A 194 4.00 -3.53 -20.52
N ARG A 195 4.52 -2.42 -20.00
CA ARG A 195 5.89 -2.00 -20.22
C ARG A 195 6.85 -2.79 -19.34
N ASP A 196 6.46 -3.02 -18.09
CA ASP A 196 7.29 -3.71 -17.11
C ASP A 196 7.25 -5.24 -17.30
N TYR A 197 6.17 -5.75 -17.94
CA TYR A 197 5.96 -7.15 -18.33
C TYR A 197 5.54 -7.23 -19.80
N PRO A 198 6.46 -7.12 -20.78
CA PRO A 198 6.13 -7.04 -22.21
C PRO A 198 5.40 -8.25 -22.75
N GLU A 199 5.65 -9.44 -22.16
CA GLU A 199 5.02 -10.69 -22.57
C GLU A 199 3.64 -10.93 -21.92
N ALA A 200 3.16 -10.00 -21.08
CA ALA A 200 1.89 -10.16 -20.39
C ALA A 200 0.71 -10.09 -21.36
N THR A 201 -0.23 -11.01 -21.22
CA THR A 201 -1.52 -10.97 -21.94
C THR A 201 -2.43 -9.95 -21.27
N VAL A 202 -2.90 -8.94 -22.02
CA VAL A 202 -3.84 -7.93 -21.55
C VAL A 202 -5.26 -8.27 -21.94
N VAL A 203 -6.11 -8.49 -20.95
CA VAL A 203 -7.55 -8.73 -21.16
C VAL A 203 -8.35 -7.51 -20.71
N ARG A 204 -9.18 -6.95 -21.60
CA ARG A 204 -10.05 -5.80 -21.30
C ARG A 204 -11.47 -6.26 -21.05
N LEU A 205 -11.95 -6.07 -19.82
CA LEU A 205 -13.31 -6.42 -19.40
C LEU A 205 -14.25 -5.23 -19.70
N GLN A 206 -15.00 -5.31 -20.81
CA GLN A 206 -15.91 -4.24 -21.24
C GLN A 206 -17.36 -4.46 -20.84
N ARG A 207 -17.74 -5.70 -20.52
CA ARG A 207 -19.12 -6.05 -20.19
C ARG A 207 -19.33 -5.90 -18.69
N ASP A 208 -20.29 -5.05 -18.31
CA ASP A 208 -20.72 -4.85 -16.93
C ASP A 208 -21.97 -5.69 -16.67
N TYR A 209 -21.87 -6.61 -15.72
CA TYR A 209 -22.96 -7.50 -15.28
C TYR A 209 -23.55 -7.08 -13.93
N ARG A 210 -22.98 -6.06 -13.28
CA ARG A 210 -23.37 -5.58 -11.96
C ARG A 210 -24.42 -4.48 -12.03
N SER A 211 -24.14 -3.45 -12.84
CA SER A 211 -24.91 -2.22 -12.87
C SER A 211 -25.99 -2.24 -13.97
N THR A 212 -27.04 -1.43 -13.79
CA THR A 212 -28.03 -1.22 -14.85
C THR A 212 -27.42 -0.38 -16.00
N PRO A 213 -27.94 -0.47 -17.23
CA PRO A 213 -27.42 0.29 -18.36
C PRO A 213 -27.38 1.81 -18.12
N GLN A 214 -28.35 2.37 -17.40
CA GLN A 214 -28.40 3.81 -17.06
C GLN A 214 -27.21 4.21 -16.18
N VAL A 215 -26.85 3.41 -15.18
CA VAL A 215 -25.67 3.64 -14.32
C VAL A 215 -24.38 3.53 -15.13
N VAL A 216 -24.29 2.53 -16.00
CA VAL A 216 -23.13 2.36 -16.90
C VAL A 216 -22.98 3.54 -17.85
N GLU A 217 -24.08 4.04 -18.42
CA GLU A 217 -24.07 5.21 -19.30
C GLU A 217 -23.60 6.46 -18.55
N LEU A 218 -24.12 6.70 -17.34
CA LEU A 218 -23.68 7.81 -16.51
C LEU A 218 -22.17 7.72 -16.20
N ALA A 219 -21.68 6.55 -15.80
CA ALA A 219 -20.27 6.31 -15.55
C ALA A 219 -19.41 6.58 -16.79
N ASN A 220 -19.81 6.08 -17.98
CA ASN A 220 -19.15 6.35 -19.25
C ASN A 220 -19.10 7.86 -19.59
N ASN A 221 -20.19 8.59 -19.31
CA ASN A 221 -20.28 10.03 -19.54
C ASN A 221 -19.33 10.81 -18.61
N VAL A 222 -19.24 10.42 -17.33
CA VAL A 222 -18.31 11.03 -16.36
C VAL A 222 -16.86 10.78 -16.81
N ILE A 223 -16.49 9.53 -17.04
CA ILE A 223 -15.15 9.15 -17.49
C ILE A 223 -14.81 9.79 -18.84
N GLY A 224 -15.78 9.92 -19.74
CA GLY A 224 -15.62 10.60 -21.03
C GLY A 224 -15.16 12.06 -20.92
N ARG A 225 -15.45 12.73 -19.81
CA ARG A 225 -15.06 14.12 -19.52
C ARG A 225 -13.77 14.23 -18.70
N ALA A 226 -13.24 13.12 -18.18
CA ALA A 226 -12.02 13.13 -17.39
C ALA A 226 -10.83 13.65 -18.21
N GLN A 227 -9.92 14.37 -17.56
CA GLN A 227 -8.70 14.93 -18.14
C GLN A 227 -7.45 14.33 -17.47
N GLY A 228 -6.29 14.46 -18.11
CA GLY A 228 -5.01 14.00 -17.59
C GLY A 228 -4.57 12.63 -18.06
N ARG A 229 -3.55 12.07 -17.42
CA ARG A 229 -2.89 10.81 -17.86
C ARG A 229 -3.82 9.61 -17.89
N ILE A 230 -4.75 9.53 -16.94
CA ILE A 230 -5.73 8.42 -16.84
C ILE A 230 -6.70 8.44 -18.01
N ALA A 231 -6.92 9.59 -18.63
CA ALA A 231 -7.79 9.73 -19.79
C ALA A 231 -7.43 8.81 -20.98
N GLY A 232 -6.16 8.40 -21.10
CA GLY A 232 -5.69 7.45 -22.13
C GLY A 232 -6.07 5.98 -21.87
N SER A 233 -6.45 5.63 -20.66
CA SER A 233 -6.85 4.27 -20.26
C SER A 233 -8.37 4.03 -20.32
N ARG A 234 -9.13 4.96 -20.90
CA ARG A 234 -10.60 4.89 -20.93
C ARG A 234 -11.09 3.65 -21.66
N LEU A 235 -11.94 2.91 -20.96
CA LEU A 235 -12.66 1.78 -21.49
C LEU A 235 -14.15 2.10 -21.45
N LYS A 236 -14.83 2.03 -22.61
CA LYS A 236 -16.28 2.19 -22.63
C LYS A 236 -16.92 0.88 -22.18
N LEU A 237 -17.64 0.92 -21.08
CA LEU A 237 -18.36 -0.22 -20.54
C LEU A 237 -19.70 -0.41 -21.26
N ILE A 238 -20.14 -1.67 -21.33
CA ILE A 238 -21.41 -2.09 -21.95
C ILE A 238 -22.21 -2.82 -20.88
N GLY A 239 -23.30 -2.22 -20.40
CA GLY A 239 -24.22 -2.85 -19.46
C GLY A 239 -24.88 -4.09 -20.04
N GLN A 240 -24.96 -5.16 -19.27
CA GLN A 240 -25.55 -6.44 -19.68
C GLN A 240 -26.83 -6.76 -18.88
N ARG A 241 -27.19 -5.94 -17.89
CA ARG A 241 -28.44 -6.12 -17.14
C ARG A 241 -29.62 -5.49 -17.89
N GLN A 242 -30.82 -5.88 -17.48
CA GLN A 242 -32.06 -5.18 -17.88
C GLN A 242 -32.06 -3.76 -17.34
N ASP A 243 -32.79 -2.90 -18.00
CA ASP A 243 -32.96 -1.51 -17.56
C ASP A 243 -33.51 -1.47 -16.11
N GLY A 244 -32.95 -0.56 -15.34
CA GLY A 244 -33.43 -0.26 -13.99
C GLY A 244 -34.66 0.64 -14.04
N PRO A 245 -35.29 0.92 -12.89
CA PRO A 245 -36.29 1.96 -12.80
C PRO A 245 -35.72 3.30 -13.24
N GLU A 246 -36.56 4.12 -13.87
CA GLU A 246 -36.26 5.50 -14.28
C GLU A 246 -35.93 6.42 -13.10
#